data_4f2e2b90eaa5d4799551f424449237c7
#
_entry.id   4f2e2b90eaa5d4799551f424449237c7
#
_cell.length_a   1.000
_cell.length_b   1.000
_cell.length_c   1.000
_cell.angle_alpha   90.00
_cell.angle_beta   90.00
_cell.angle_gamma   90.00
#
_symmetry.space_group_name_H-M   'P 1'
#
loop_
_entity.id
_entity.type
_entity.pdbx_description
1 polymer ?
#
loop_
_entity_poly.entity_id
_entity_poly.type
_entity_poly.pdbx_seq_one_letter_code
_entity_poly.pdbx_strand_id
1 'polypeptide(L)'
;MDSISFSFLLYEAYCVALYLVLPTVPSPASTRPCLKPLHRDVVVRTSWSVFLPAAFLFAFIDMVIDPVALRGDRWFLGKIYYYPDPGIHSGVPFANYVGWAVVGLISLAIYFPLERRLPALTPPQSVTPRLLPGVGLYYGVLVFDLGVTFWIDESFMGMSGLLMHLSVIVLLMVRLAGPHGLSPSG
;
A
#
# COMPACT_ATOMS: atom_id res chain seq x y z
N MET A 1 14.45 2.41 15.50
CA MET A 1 14.44 2.54 14.03
C MET A 1 13.08 2.16 13.41
N ASP A 2 12.34 1.29 14.05
CA ASP A 2 11.13 0.69 13.48
C ASP A 2 9.97 1.68 13.23
N SER A 3 9.72 2.62 14.15
CA SER A 3 8.61 3.59 14.03
C SER A 3 8.67 4.47 12.77
N ILE A 4 9.86 4.80 12.29
CA ILE A 4 10.04 5.62 11.09
C ILE A 4 9.69 4.79 9.84
N SER A 5 10.21 3.57 9.76
CA SER A 5 9.94 2.66 8.64
C SER A 5 8.44 2.36 8.50
N PHE A 6 7.75 2.13 9.60
CA PHE A 6 6.29 1.89 9.61
C PHE A 6 5.48 3.12 9.23
N SER A 7 5.93 4.32 9.59
CA SER A 7 5.27 5.55 9.16
C SER A 7 5.35 5.73 7.64
N PHE A 8 6.49 5.41 7.03
CA PHE A 8 6.64 5.41 5.58
C PHE A 8 5.76 4.36 4.93
N LEU A 9 5.74 3.15 5.45
CA LEU A 9 4.94 2.05 4.90
C LEU A 9 3.43 2.37 4.94
N LEU A 10 2.96 2.99 6.03
CA LEU A 10 1.57 3.46 6.11
C LEU A 10 1.27 4.56 5.09
N TYR A 11 2.20 5.50 4.89
CA TYR A 11 2.06 6.53 3.86
C TYR A 11 2.03 5.93 2.45
N GLU A 12 2.86 4.94 2.17
CA GLU A 12 2.89 4.21 0.90
C GLU A 12 1.58 3.46 0.66
N ALA A 13 1.06 2.75 1.67
CA ALA A 13 -0.24 2.09 1.63
C ALA A 13 -1.38 3.09 1.38
N TYR A 14 -1.31 4.26 2.02
CA TYR A 14 -2.25 5.35 1.78
C TYR A 14 -2.17 5.87 0.33
N CYS A 15 -0.96 6.02 -0.25
CA CYS A 15 -0.79 6.39 -1.65
C CYS A 15 -1.43 5.36 -2.61
N VAL A 16 -1.26 4.07 -2.34
CA VAL A 16 -1.90 3.00 -3.12
C VAL A 16 -3.42 3.09 -3.01
N ALA A 17 -3.96 3.26 -1.80
CA ALA A 17 -5.39 3.40 -1.57
C ALA A 17 -5.97 4.62 -2.30
N LEU A 18 -5.31 5.78 -2.24
CA LEU A 18 -5.69 6.96 -2.99
C LEU A 18 -5.74 6.69 -4.50
N TYR A 19 -4.72 6.01 -5.01
CA TYR A 19 -4.63 5.71 -6.43
C TYR A 19 -5.77 4.77 -6.89
N LEU A 20 -6.18 3.83 -6.03
CA LEU A 20 -7.27 2.90 -6.31
C LEU A 20 -8.64 3.58 -6.25
N VAL A 21 -8.85 4.51 -5.32
CA VAL A 21 -10.17 5.04 -4.97
C VAL A 21 -10.47 6.38 -5.62
N LEU A 22 -9.47 7.27 -5.74
CA LEU A 22 -9.73 8.62 -6.25
C LEU A 22 -10.23 8.61 -7.69
N PRO A 23 -11.27 9.40 -8.01
CA PRO A 23 -11.73 9.55 -9.38
C PRO A 23 -10.66 10.22 -10.25
N THR A 24 -10.53 9.76 -11.49
CA THR A 24 -9.67 10.41 -12.49
C THR A 24 -10.39 11.63 -13.08
N VAL A 25 -9.63 12.71 -13.28
CA VAL A 25 -10.14 13.89 -13.99
C VAL A 25 -9.84 13.74 -15.48
N PRO A 26 -10.80 13.96 -16.38
CA PRO A 26 -10.54 14.00 -17.81
C PRO A 26 -9.50 15.09 -18.12
N SER A 27 -8.41 14.72 -18.77
CA SER A 27 -7.38 15.66 -19.19
C SER A 27 -6.99 15.37 -20.64
N PRO A 28 -7.10 16.36 -21.53
CA PRO A 28 -6.67 16.22 -22.93
C PRO A 28 -5.15 16.08 -23.07
N ALA A 29 -4.39 16.47 -22.03
CA ALA A 29 -2.94 16.49 -22.09
C ALA A 29 -2.24 15.19 -21.73
N SER A 30 -2.94 14.19 -21.19
CA SER A 30 -2.33 12.94 -20.73
C SER A 30 -2.77 11.75 -21.56
N THR A 31 -1.89 11.30 -22.46
CA THR A 31 -2.05 10.07 -23.24
C THR A 31 -1.71 8.81 -22.45
N ARG A 32 -1.01 8.94 -21.31
CA ARG A 32 -0.57 7.81 -20.48
C ARG A 32 -1.59 7.52 -19.38
N PRO A 33 -2.18 6.30 -19.30
CA PRO A 33 -3.17 5.93 -18.29
C PRO A 33 -2.69 6.16 -16.84
N CYS A 34 -1.43 5.84 -16.57
CA CYS A 34 -0.82 5.97 -15.23
C CYS A 34 -0.62 7.42 -14.76
N LEU A 35 -0.71 8.39 -15.69
CA LEU A 35 -0.52 9.82 -15.39
C LEU A 35 -1.83 10.61 -15.45
N LYS A 36 -3.00 9.94 -15.54
CA LYS A 36 -4.28 10.65 -15.49
C LYS A 36 -4.39 11.43 -14.17
N PRO A 37 -4.76 12.72 -14.24
CA PRO A 37 -4.92 13.53 -13.04
C PRO A 37 -5.99 12.91 -12.12
N LEU A 38 -5.66 12.77 -10.84
CA LEU A 38 -6.61 12.37 -9.81
C LEU A 38 -7.20 13.60 -9.15
N HIS A 39 -8.50 13.55 -8.85
CA HIS A 39 -9.18 14.66 -8.18
C HIS A 39 -8.64 14.85 -6.77
N ARG A 40 -8.40 16.10 -6.38
CA ARG A 40 -7.74 16.45 -5.11
C ARG A 40 -8.72 16.92 -4.05
N ASP A 41 -9.87 16.35 -3.95
CA ASP A 41 -10.81 16.69 -2.91
C ASP A 41 -10.36 16.10 -1.56
N VAL A 42 -10.12 16.98 -0.56
CA VAL A 42 -9.75 16.59 0.80
C VAL A 42 -10.81 15.68 1.42
N VAL A 43 -12.08 15.92 1.15
CA VAL A 43 -13.19 15.10 1.67
C VAL A 43 -13.10 13.68 1.13
N VAL A 44 -12.82 13.53 -0.17
CA VAL A 44 -12.67 12.20 -0.80
C VAL A 44 -11.41 11.50 -0.31
N ARG A 45 -10.27 12.22 -0.24
CA ARG A 45 -8.99 11.66 0.22
C ARG A 45 -9.02 11.18 1.67
N THR A 46 -9.85 11.78 2.50
CA THR A 46 -10.01 11.44 3.92
C THR A 46 -11.34 10.73 4.20
N SER A 47 -11.94 10.11 3.19
CA SER A 47 -13.17 9.34 3.31
C SER A 47 -12.90 7.92 3.82
N TRP A 48 -13.96 7.25 4.29
CA TRP A 48 -13.90 5.86 4.72
C TRP A 48 -13.48 4.91 3.58
N SER A 49 -13.80 5.26 2.34
CA SER A 49 -13.39 4.48 1.16
C SER A 49 -11.88 4.50 0.90
N VAL A 50 -11.14 5.46 1.46
CA VAL A 50 -9.67 5.48 1.45
C VAL A 50 -9.11 4.96 2.77
N PHE A 51 -9.74 5.29 3.88
CA PHE A 51 -9.31 4.93 5.22
C PHE A 51 -9.15 3.42 5.41
N LEU A 52 -10.22 2.67 5.10
CA LEU A 52 -10.22 1.22 5.27
C LEU A 52 -9.23 0.50 4.34
N PRO A 53 -9.18 0.79 3.02
CA PRO A 53 -8.18 0.20 2.15
C PRO A 53 -6.74 0.54 2.54
N ALA A 54 -6.46 1.76 3.00
CA ALA A 54 -5.12 2.15 3.42
C ALA A 54 -4.66 1.36 4.65
N ALA A 55 -5.52 1.24 5.69
CA ALA A 55 -5.24 0.43 6.86
C ALA A 55 -5.10 -1.06 6.52
N PHE A 56 -5.96 -1.56 5.62
CA PHE A 56 -5.88 -2.94 5.14
C PHE A 56 -4.55 -3.20 4.40
N LEU A 57 -4.18 -2.35 3.43
CA LEU A 57 -2.95 -2.50 2.66
C LEU A 57 -1.70 -2.43 3.53
N PHE A 58 -1.74 -1.60 4.57
CA PHE A 58 -0.66 -1.51 5.55
C PHE A 58 -0.45 -2.81 6.33
N ALA A 59 -1.52 -3.42 6.85
CA ALA A 59 -1.43 -4.72 7.51
C ALA A 59 -1.17 -5.87 6.51
N PHE A 60 -1.62 -5.70 5.27
CA PHE A 60 -1.55 -6.74 4.25
C PHE A 60 -0.14 -6.94 3.69
N ILE A 61 0.65 -5.87 3.54
CA ILE A 61 2.04 -6.00 3.11
C ILE A 61 2.90 -6.67 4.20
N ASP A 62 2.54 -6.46 5.47
CA ASP A 62 3.20 -7.08 6.60
C ASP A 62 3.09 -8.62 6.58
N MET A 63 2.06 -9.17 5.95
CA MET A 63 1.93 -10.61 5.71
C MET A 63 3.05 -11.18 4.81
N VAL A 64 3.81 -10.34 4.11
CA VAL A 64 5.00 -10.74 3.37
C VAL A 64 6.26 -10.35 4.12
N ILE A 65 6.31 -9.17 4.73
CA ILE A 65 7.48 -8.62 5.42
C ILE A 65 7.83 -9.49 6.64
N ASP A 66 6.89 -9.74 7.53
CA ASP A 66 7.14 -10.42 8.80
C ASP A 66 7.65 -11.86 8.67
N PRO A 67 7.08 -12.71 7.78
CA PRO A 67 7.62 -14.04 7.55
C PRO A 67 9.08 -14.03 7.07
N VAL A 68 9.46 -13.05 6.26
CA VAL A 68 10.84 -12.89 5.77
C VAL A 68 11.75 -12.38 6.89
N ALA A 69 11.27 -11.41 7.68
CA ALA A 69 12.01 -10.87 8.80
C ALA A 69 12.27 -11.91 9.90
N LEU A 70 11.35 -12.85 10.15
CA LEU A 70 11.56 -13.98 11.06
C LEU A 70 12.71 -14.90 10.63
N ARG A 71 13.04 -14.92 9.33
CA ARG A 71 14.15 -15.69 8.74
C ARG A 71 15.40 -14.84 8.52
N GLY A 72 15.51 -13.75 9.25
CA GLY A 72 16.61 -12.79 9.11
C GLY A 72 18.00 -13.38 9.26
N ASP A 73 18.13 -14.48 10.02
CA ASP A 73 19.37 -15.26 10.17
C ASP A 73 19.82 -15.96 8.89
N ARG A 74 18.92 -16.12 7.89
CA ARG A 74 19.22 -16.71 6.58
C ARG A 74 19.65 -15.69 5.52
N TRP A 75 19.62 -14.40 5.86
CA TRP A 75 20.03 -13.29 5.00
C TRP A 75 20.68 -12.18 5.84
N PHE A 76 20.99 -11.02 5.26
CA PHE A 76 21.81 -9.98 5.91
C PHE A 76 21.14 -9.29 7.12
N LEU A 77 19.82 -9.45 7.33
CA LEU A 77 19.08 -8.79 8.41
C LEU A 77 19.52 -9.29 9.80
N GLY A 78 19.89 -10.56 9.93
CA GLY A 78 20.10 -11.20 11.21
C GLY A 78 18.80 -11.51 11.97
N LYS A 79 18.89 -12.25 13.04
CA LYS A 79 17.74 -12.60 13.87
C LYS A 79 17.38 -11.45 14.80
N ILE A 80 16.36 -10.66 14.43
CA ILE A 80 15.94 -9.47 15.17
C ILE A 80 14.86 -9.76 16.20
N TYR A 81 13.99 -10.76 15.98
CA TYR A 81 12.96 -11.21 16.91
C TYR A 81 12.52 -12.64 16.63
N TYR A 82 11.71 -13.20 17.52
CA TYR A 82 11.07 -14.51 17.36
C TYR A 82 9.74 -14.52 18.12
N TYR A 83 8.86 -15.42 17.73
CA TYR A 83 7.62 -15.70 18.47
C TYR A 83 7.81 -16.99 19.26
N PRO A 84 7.61 -16.99 20.61
CA PRO A 84 7.69 -18.21 21.42
C PRO A 84 6.65 -19.27 20.96
N ASP A 85 5.46 -18.80 20.60
CA ASP A 85 4.38 -19.63 20.03
C ASP A 85 4.25 -19.27 18.55
N PRO A 86 4.81 -20.08 17.64
CA PRO A 86 4.77 -19.78 16.22
C PRO A 86 3.33 -19.88 15.69
N GLY A 87 2.95 -18.87 14.91
CA GLY A 87 1.64 -18.82 14.27
C GLY A 87 1.55 -19.67 13.01
N ILE A 88 0.33 -19.82 12.51
CA ILE A 88 0.03 -20.64 11.32
C ILE A 88 0.55 -20.04 10.00
N HIS A 89 0.75 -18.73 9.94
CA HIS A 89 1.24 -18.06 8.75
C HIS A 89 2.77 -17.93 8.79
N SER A 90 3.46 -18.96 8.31
CA SER A 90 4.94 -18.98 8.24
C SER A 90 5.64 -18.64 9.56
N GLY A 91 5.02 -18.99 10.69
CA GLY A 91 5.53 -18.72 12.03
C GLY A 91 5.06 -17.41 12.66
N VAL A 92 4.36 -16.55 11.93
CA VAL A 92 3.82 -15.29 12.44
C VAL A 92 2.43 -15.51 13.04
N PRO A 93 2.17 -15.09 14.30
CA PRO A 93 0.85 -15.16 14.92
C PRO A 93 -0.13 -14.18 14.25
N PHE A 94 -1.40 -14.63 14.12
CA PHE A 94 -2.45 -13.77 13.55
C PHE A 94 -2.64 -12.47 14.34
N ALA A 95 -2.43 -12.50 15.65
CA ALA A 95 -2.50 -11.32 16.52
C ALA A 95 -1.54 -10.19 16.09
N ASN A 96 -0.40 -10.53 15.46
CA ASN A 96 0.52 -9.52 14.92
C ASN A 96 -0.14 -8.69 13.81
N TYR A 97 -0.77 -9.33 12.85
CA TYR A 97 -1.47 -8.65 11.73
C TYR A 97 -2.66 -7.82 12.21
N VAL A 98 -3.39 -8.31 13.22
CA VAL A 98 -4.43 -7.52 13.90
C VAL A 98 -3.82 -6.29 14.57
N GLY A 99 -2.67 -6.44 15.22
CA GLY A 99 -1.92 -5.33 15.81
C GLY A 99 -1.57 -4.25 14.78
N TRP A 100 -1.03 -4.65 13.63
CA TRP A 100 -0.72 -3.73 12.54
C TRP A 100 -1.96 -3.05 11.96
N ALA A 101 -3.05 -3.79 11.78
CA ALA A 101 -4.32 -3.20 11.35
C ALA A 101 -4.81 -2.13 12.34
N VAL A 102 -4.73 -2.39 13.64
CA VAL A 102 -5.11 -1.44 14.70
C VAL A 102 -4.19 -0.20 14.67
N VAL A 103 -2.88 -0.39 14.54
CA VAL A 103 -1.92 0.72 14.43
C VAL A 103 -2.22 1.58 13.20
N GLY A 104 -2.47 0.96 12.05
CA GLY A 104 -2.86 1.66 10.83
C GLY A 104 -4.15 2.46 11.00
N LEU A 105 -5.18 1.85 11.58
CA LEU A 105 -6.47 2.51 11.84
C LEU A 105 -6.32 3.71 12.78
N ILE A 106 -5.60 3.58 13.89
CA ILE A 106 -5.38 4.66 14.86
C ILE A 106 -4.59 5.79 14.20
N SER A 107 -3.51 5.47 13.49
CA SER A 107 -2.67 6.47 12.84
C SER A 107 -3.44 7.28 11.80
N LEU A 108 -4.23 6.62 10.96
CA LEU A 108 -5.08 7.30 9.96
C LEU A 108 -6.23 8.07 10.61
N ALA A 109 -6.80 7.57 11.73
CA ALA A 109 -7.83 8.27 12.48
C ALA A 109 -7.33 9.60 13.08
N ILE A 110 -6.04 9.68 13.40
CA ILE A 110 -5.38 10.91 13.85
C ILE A 110 -5.02 11.78 12.63
N TYR A 111 -4.46 11.19 11.57
CA TYR A 111 -3.97 11.92 10.42
C TYR A 111 -5.10 12.60 9.61
N PHE A 112 -6.22 11.94 9.36
CA PHE A 112 -7.29 12.48 8.52
C PHE A 112 -7.94 13.76 9.04
N PRO A 113 -8.28 13.88 10.34
CA PRO A 113 -8.75 15.15 10.89
C PRO A 113 -7.70 16.28 10.83
N LEU A 114 -6.42 15.94 11.01
CA LEU A 114 -5.33 16.92 10.87
C LEU A 114 -5.22 17.41 9.44
N GLU A 115 -5.25 16.53 8.47
CA GLU A 115 -5.18 16.88 7.03
C GLU A 115 -6.36 17.77 6.60
N ARG A 116 -7.56 17.53 7.14
CA ARG A 116 -8.73 18.38 6.87
C ARG A 116 -8.57 19.80 7.41
N ARG A 117 -7.82 19.98 8.51
CA ARG A 117 -7.61 21.29 9.15
C ARG A 117 -6.43 22.07 8.57
N LEU A 118 -5.51 21.39 7.91
CA LEU A 118 -4.35 22.05 7.30
C LEU A 118 -4.79 22.84 6.07
N PRO A 119 -4.35 24.12 5.95
CA PRO A 119 -4.63 24.91 4.75
C PRO A 119 -4.01 24.20 3.54
N ALA A 120 -4.75 24.17 2.44
CA ALA A 120 -4.22 23.64 1.19
C ALA A 120 -3.03 24.48 0.74
N LEU A 121 -1.82 23.97 0.97
CA LEU A 121 -0.56 24.68 0.66
C LEU A 121 -0.33 24.89 -0.87
N THR A 122 -1.17 24.30 -1.71
CA THR A 122 -1.03 24.38 -3.17
C THR A 122 -2.40 24.37 -3.86
N PRO A 123 -2.58 25.12 -4.95
CA PRO A 123 -3.82 25.11 -5.74
C PRO A 123 -4.15 23.70 -6.25
N PRO A 124 -5.41 23.44 -6.65
CA PRO A 124 -5.91 22.12 -7.05
C PRO A 124 -5.26 21.68 -8.37
N GLN A 125 -4.07 21.12 -8.29
CA GLN A 125 -3.39 20.47 -9.40
C GLN A 125 -3.44 18.95 -9.24
N SER A 126 -3.25 18.22 -10.34
CA SER A 126 -3.28 16.76 -10.35
C SER A 126 -2.33 16.15 -9.31
N VAL A 127 -2.84 15.20 -8.54
CA VAL A 127 -2.10 14.57 -7.42
C VAL A 127 -1.22 13.41 -7.91
N THR A 128 -1.52 12.85 -9.08
CA THR A 128 -0.92 11.63 -9.61
C THR A 128 0.61 11.60 -9.58
N PRO A 129 1.35 12.62 -10.07
CA PRO A 129 2.81 12.56 -10.07
C PRO A 129 3.42 12.48 -8.66
N ARG A 130 2.70 12.96 -7.63
CA ARG A 130 3.15 12.95 -6.24
C ARG A 130 2.84 11.63 -5.53
N LEU A 131 1.86 10.87 -6.01
CA LEU A 131 1.51 9.56 -5.45
C LEU A 131 2.36 8.43 -6.01
N LEU A 132 2.85 8.57 -7.25
CA LEU A 132 3.63 7.52 -7.92
C LEU A 132 4.87 7.07 -7.14
N PRO A 133 5.67 7.95 -6.50
CA PRO A 133 6.77 7.49 -5.66
C PRO A 133 6.32 6.62 -4.51
N GLY A 134 5.24 6.98 -3.80
CA GLY A 134 4.70 6.18 -2.71
C GLY A 134 4.17 4.82 -3.18
N VAL A 135 3.43 4.80 -4.30
CA VAL A 135 2.98 3.54 -4.92
C VAL A 135 4.19 2.69 -5.36
N GLY A 136 5.20 3.33 -5.98
CA GLY A 136 6.42 2.65 -6.41
C GLY A 136 7.22 2.06 -5.24
N LEU A 137 7.30 2.77 -4.13
CA LEU A 137 7.97 2.28 -2.92
C LEU A 137 7.23 1.10 -2.29
N TYR A 138 5.90 1.16 -2.17
CA TYR A 138 5.09 0.04 -1.67
C TYR A 138 5.37 -1.25 -2.44
N TYR A 139 5.33 -1.18 -3.77
CA TYR A 139 5.64 -2.34 -4.60
C TYR A 139 7.13 -2.66 -4.65
N GLY A 140 8.00 -1.68 -4.44
CA GLY A 140 9.44 -1.88 -4.28
C GLY A 140 9.76 -2.74 -3.05
N VAL A 141 9.12 -2.43 -1.91
CA VAL A 141 9.21 -3.24 -0.69
C VAL A 141 8.70 -4.65 -0.94
N LEU A 142 7.50 -4.79 -1.53
CA LEU A 142 6.93 -6.10 -1.87
C LEU A 142 7.87 -6.95 -2.76
N VAL A 143 8.41 -6.36 -3.82
CA VAL A 143 9.33 -7.06 -4.75
C VAL A 143 10.63 -7.44 -4.04
N PHE A 144 11.15 -6.57 -3.19
CA PHE A 144 12.35 -6.84 -2.40
C PHE A 144 12.14 -8.04 -1.47
N ASP A 145 11.06 -8.03 -0.67
CA ASP A 145 10.77 -9.11 0.28
C ASP A 145 10.47 -10.44 -0.42
N LEU A 146 9.71 -10.42 -1.53
CA LEU A 146 9.51 -11.61 -2.35
C LEU A 146 10.82 -12.11 -2.95
N GLY A 147 11.68 -11.19 -3.43
CA GLY A 147 13.00 -11.54 -3.96
C GLY A 147 13.88 -12.21 -2.91
N VAL A 148 13.93 -11.67 -1.70
CA VAL A 148 14.64 -12.30 -0.57
C VAL A 148 14.05 -13.65 -0.23
N THR A 149 12.70 -13.76 -0.20
CA THR A 149 11.99 -15.01 0.10
C THR A 149 12.40 -16.13 -0.85
N PHE A 150 12.42 -15.86 -2.16
CA PHE A 150 12.85 -16.84 -3.16
C PHE A 150 14.36 -17.11 -3.08
N TRP A 151 15.17 -16.10 -2.76
CA TRP A 151 16.61 -16.25 -2.60
C TRP A 151 17.01 -17.17 -1.44
N ILE A 152 16.23 -17.15 -0.35
CA ILE A 152 16.45 -18.04 0.80
C ILE A 152 15.76 -19.41 0.67
N ASP A 153 15.29 -19.78 -0.53
CA ASP A 153 14.63 -21.06 -0.85
C ASP A 153 13.28 -21.30 -0.15
N GLU A 154 12.60 -20.22 0.28
CA GLU A 154 11.26 -20.28 0.88
C GLU A 154 10.15 -20.15 -0.19
N SER A 155 10.21 -20.96 -1.24
CA SER A 155 9.37 -20.84 -2.42
C SER A 155 7.88 -20.90 -2.13
N PHE A 156 7.42 -21.73 -1.18
CA PHE A 156 6.01 -21.81 -0.78
C PHE A 156 5.53 -20.47 -0.16
N MET A 157 6.33 -19.90 0.71
CA MET A 157 6.07 -18.60 1.35
C MET A 157 6.04 -17.47 0.30
N GLY A 158 7.00 -17.44 -0.63
CA GLY A 158 7.06 -16.48 -1.72
C GLY A 158 5.85 -16.58 -2.65
N MET A 159 5.44 -17.78 -3.03
CA MET A 159 4.25 -17.99 -3.86
C MET A 159 2.96 -17.58 -3.14
N SER A 160 2.82 -17.88 -1.84
CA SER A 160 1.65 -17.44 -1.08
C SER A 160 1.56 -15.91 -0.99
N GLY A 161 2.68 -15.22 -0.70
CA GLY A 161 2.77 -13.77 -0.69
C GLY A 161 2.44 -13.14 -2.05
N LEU A 162 2.97 -13.70 -3.12
CA LEU A 162 2.67 -13.26 -4.49
C LEU A 162 1.17 -13.41 -4.82
N LEU A 163 0.57 -14.57 -4.53
CA LEU A 163 -0.84 -14.82 -4.80
C LEU A 163 -1.76 -13.90 -4.00
N MET A 164 -1.44 -13.64 -2.74
CA MET A 164 -2.20 -12.70 -1.92
C MET A 164 -2.20 -11.29 -2.55
N HIS A 165 -1.04 -10.79 -2.96
CA HIS A 165 -0.92 -9.45 -3.54
C HIS A 165 -1.40 -9.36 -4.99
N LEU A 166 -1.54 -10.48 -5.69
CA LEU A 166 -2.02 -10.50 -7.08
C LEU A 166 -3.38 -9.82 -7.23
N SER A 167 -4.28 -9.98 -6.27
CA SER A 167 -5.59 -9.32 -6.27
C SER A 167 -5.48 -7.79 -6.31
N VAL A 168 -4.60 -7.22 -5.49
CA VAL A 168 -4.37 -5.76 -5.44
C VAL A 168 -3.68 -5.29 -6.72
N ILE A 169 -2.71 -6.06 -7.23
CA ILE A 169 -2.03 -5.77 -8.49
C ILE A 169 -3.02 -5.76 -9.66
N VAL A 170 -3.91 -6.75 -9.73
CA VAL A 170 -4.95 -6.81 -10.77
C VAL A 170 -5.89 -5.60 -10.68
N LEU A 171 -6.35 -5.23 -9.48
CA LEU A 171 -7.18 -4.04 -9.29
C LEU A 171 -6.47 -2.77 -9.76
N LEU A 172 -5.18 -2.62 -9.45
CA LEU A 172 -4.36 -1.53 -9.96
C LEU A 172 -4.26 -1.54 -11.48
N MET A 173 -3.98 -2.68 -12.08
CA MET A 173 -3.88 -2.84 -13.54
C MET A 173 -5.21 -2.51 -14.22
N VAL A 174 -6.34 -2.99 -13.69
CA VAL A 174 -7.67 -2.65 -14.19
C VAL A 174 -7.91 -1.15 -14.08
N ARG A 175 -7.50 -0.54 -12.97
CA ARG A 175 -7.60 0.90 -12.78
C ARG A 175 -6.74 1.68 -13.78
N LEU A 176 -5.54 1.20 -14.09
CA LEU A 176 -4.63 1.79 -15.08
C LEU A 176 -5.15 1.61 -16.51
N ALA A 177 -5.70 0.44 -16.81
CA ALA A 177 -6.25 0.10 -18.12
C ALA A 177 -7.67 0.63 -18.36
N GLY A 178 -8.33 1.16 -17.32
CA GLY A 178 -9.73 1.55 -17.28
C GLY A 178 -10.22 2.24 -18.55
N PRO A 179 -11.50 2.06 -18.95
CA PRO A 179 -11.99 2.38 -20.29
C PRO A 179 -11.70 3.82 -20.67
N HIS A 180 -11.10 3.99 -21.82
CA HIS A 180 -11.14 5.25 -22.54
C HIS A 180 -12.63 5.61 -22.62
N GLY A 181 -13.04 6.71 -21.96
CA GLY A 181 -14.43 7.08 -21.84
C GLY A 181 -15.15 6.82 -23.17
N LEU A 182 -16.15 5.97 -23.10
CA LEU A 182 -17.20 5.98 -24.10
C LEU A 182 -17.78 7.41 -24.04
N SER A 183 -17.33 8.24 -24.95
CA SER A 183 -17.99 9.49 -25.25
C SER A 183 -19.44 9.10 -25.56
N PRO A 184 -20.45 9.62 -24.86
CA PRO A 184 -21.81 9.51 -25.36
C PRO A 184 -21.84 10.31 -26.68
N SER A 185 -21.77 9.56 -27.78
CA SER A 185 -22.12 10.07 -29.09
C SER A 185 -23.64 10.35 -29.08
N GLY A 186 -24.03 11.57 -29.15
CA GLY A 186 -25.40 11.97 -29.28
C GLY A 186 -25.50 13.46 -29.42
#